data_7d005f4f41f97944fc946cbd629525e1
#
_entry.id   7d005f4f41f97944fc946cbd629525e1
#
_cell.length_a   1.000
_cell.length_b   1.000
_cell.length_c   1.000
_cell.angle_alpha   90.00
_cell.angle_beta   90.00
_cell.angle_gamma   90.00
#
_symmetry.space_group_name_H-M   'P 1'
#
loop_
_entity.id
_entity.type
_entity.pdbx_description
1 polymer ?
#
loop_
_entity_poly.entity_id
_entity_poly.type
_entity_poly.pdbx_seq_one_letter_code
_entity_poly.pdbx_strand_id
1 'polypeptide(L)'
;MSNQKVRITKTVVAEAAKTGKEYVIWDSRVAGFGLRVRASGAKSFVFVYRSAGGRAGSVKRVTIKANNPDVAYDRAKELAGQYHAGIDPAAEKAEGKAEAERQKKVSTVGDVLDSFIKDHAKETLKDKTASEYERIVDKILKPKIGHLRIDALEPKNVAEMYRDLRGTPTQAAAAVRVLSSAMSWAEDFDLRPAGPNPASIRLKGSRRRQRLFSDAEVARLMNVITALLAEDKLTKPTALALRLLFATGCRAGEICGLKWSGVDFDEGLLRWPDTKTGFLEKPLTDDARALLKKAERIVGVDFVCPSPGFKQMRVEFLEAGFERVMKEAKVTADENATLHLIRHWFSTKTYTDKS
;
A
#
# COMPACT_ATOMS: atom_id res chain seq x y z
N MET A 1 21.19 37.62 -53.12
CA MET A 1 21.24 38.61 -52.04
C MET A 1 22.51 38.37 -51.24
N SER A 2 23.34 39.40 -51.05
CA SER A 2 24.65 39.34 -50.41
C SER A 2 24.55 38.75 -48.99
N ASN A 3 25.35 37.73 -48.73
CA ASN A 3 25.42 37.03 -47.45
C ASN A 3 26.28 37.87 -46.46
N GLN A 4 25.95 39.18 -46.31
CA GLN A 4 26.68 40.06 -45.40
C GLN A 4 26.44 39.68 -43.97
N LYS A 5 27.53 39.29 -43.30
CA LYS A 5 27.51 39.03 -41.85
C LYS A 5 27.56 40.35 -41.11
N VAL A 6 26.63 40.56 -40.17
CA VAL A 6 26.48 41.81 -39.43
C VAL A 6 26.49 41.50 -37.94
N ARG A 7 27.08 42.39 -37.14
CA ARG A 7 26.91 42.28 -35.66
C ARG A 7 25.43 42.43 -35.31
N ILE A 8 24.79 41.41 -34.75
CA ILE A 8 23.39 41.46 -34.36
C ILE A 8 23.29 42.28 -33.07
N THR A 9 22.68 43.46 -33.21
CA THR A 9 22.44 44.44 -32.13
C THR A 9 20.93 44.66 -31.96
N LYS A 10 20.53 45.36 -30.90
CA LYS A 10 19.11 45.76 -30.73
C LYS A 10 18.58 46.53 -31.93
N THR A 11 19.38 47.39 -32.51
CA THR A 11 19.03 48.16 -33.72
C THR A 11 18.78 47.23 -34.91
N VAL A 12 19.70 46.29 -35.19
CA VAL A 12 19.54 45.30 -36.26
C VAL A 12 18.28 44.45 -36.05
N VAL A 13 17.98 44.08 -34.82
CA VAL A 13 16.73 43.33 -34.51
C VAL A 13 15.49 44.19 -34.74
N ALA A 14 15.54 45.48 -34.41
CA ALA A 14 14.44 46.42 -34.61
C ALA A 14 14.18 46.64 -36.11
N GLU A 15 15.24 46.91 -36.89
CA GLU A 15 15.18 47.23 -38.32
C GLU A 15 14.89 46.03 -39.23
N ALA A 16 15.06 44.79 -38.73
CA ALA A 16 14.77 43.58 -39.49
C ALA A 16 13.29 43.52 -39.91
N ALA A 17 13.00 43.89 -41.15
CA ALA A 17 11.64 44.04 -41.68
C ALA A 17 11.05 42.73 -42.21
N LYS A 18 9.72 42.63 -42.18
CA LYS A 18 8.97 41.56 -42.83
C LYS A 18 9.08 41.69 -44.36
N THR A 19 9.59 40.64 -45.00
CA THR A 19 9.76 40.63 -46.48
C THR A 19 8.79 39.66 -47.20
N GLY A 20 7.86 39.03 -46.47
CA GLY A 20 6.97 38.00 -47.03
C GLY A 20 7.66 36.63 -47.25
N LYS A 21 8.97 36.57 -47.13
CA LYS A 21 9.77 35.34 -47.20
C LYS A 21 10.62 35.20 -45.93
N GLU A 22 10.90 33.97 -45.56
CA GLU A 22 11.81 33.71 -44.43
C GLU A 22 13.27 33.98 -44.83
N TYR A 23 14.00 34.68 -43.96
CA TYR A 23 15.44 34.92 -44.14
C TYR A 23 16.17 34.91 -42.78
N VAL A 24 17.51 34.81 -42.85
CA VAL A 24 18.36 34.87 -41.67
C VAL A 24 19.46 35.90 -41.83
N ILE A 25 19.60 36.79 -40.86
CA ILE A 25 20.70 37.73 -40.76
C ILE A 25 21.79 37.03 -39.91
N TRP A 26 22.94 36.77 -40.52
CA TRP A 26 24.03 36.06 -39.83
C TRP A 26 24.91 37.01 -39.02
N ASP A 27 25.29 36.57 -37.80
CA ASP A 27 26.22 37.31 -36.96
C ASP A 27 27.66 37.18 -37.48
N SER A 28 28.40 38.30 -37.41
CA SER A 28 29.79 38.35 -37.84
C SER A 28 30.79 37.75 -36.84
N ARG A 29 30.41 37.54 -35.57
CA ARG A 29 31.28 37.15 -34.47
C ARG A 29 31.24 35.65 -34.16
N VAL A 30 30.06 35.04 -34.30
CA VAL A 30 29.86 33.61 -34.03
C VAL A 30 29.31 32.92 -35.27
N ALA A 31 30.11 31.99 -35.80
CA ALA A 31 29.70 31.21 -36.99
C ALA A 31 28.46 30.36 -36.63
N GLY A 32 27.41 30.42 -37.47
CA GLY A 32 26.16 29.72 -37.28
C GLY A 32 25.13 30.44 -36.41
N PHE A 33 25.49 31.52 -35.74
CA PHE A 33 24.54 32.38 -35.03
C PHE A 33 23.83 33.32 -36.00
N GLY A 34 22.50 33.47 -35.86
CA GLY A 34 21.71 34.34 -36.72
C GLY A 34 20.38 34.76 -36.11
N LEU A 35 19.84 35.88 -36.64
CA LEU A 35 18.48 36.32 -36.43
C LEU A 35 17.60 35.83 -37.58
N ARG A 36 16.70 34.92 -37.30
CA ARG A 36 15.70 34.41 -38.22
C ARG A 36 14.46 35.29 -38.21
N VAL A 37 14.07 35.78 -39.35
CA VAL A 37 12.83 36.52 -39.58
C VAL A 37 11.92 35.66 -40.43
N ARG A 38 10.78 35.27 -39.89
CA ARG A 38 9.79 34.47 -40.62
C ARG A 38 8.95 35.30 -41.58
N ALA A 39 8.29 34.68 -42.54
CA ALA A 39 7.36 35.34 -43.45
C ALA A 39 6.26 36.15 -42.73
N SER A 40 5.86 35.71 -41.52
CA SER A 40 4.90 36.43 -40.67
C SER A 40 5.48 37.71 -40.01
N GLY A 41 6.82 37.89 -40.04
CA GLY A 41 7.52 38.94 -39.32
C GLY A 41 8.01 38.53 -37.94
N ALA A 42 7.68 37.33 -37.44
CA ALA A 42 8.16 36.85 -36.16
C ALA A 42 9.68 36.66 -36.22
N LYS A 43 10.38 37.17 -35.20
CA LYS A 43 11.83 37.14 -35.06
C LYS A 43 12.25 36.12 -33.99
N SER A 44 13.33 35.36 -34.27
CA SER A 44 13.91 34.41 -33.34
C SER A 44 15.42 34.28 -33.55
N PHE A 45 16.16 34.15 -32.48
CA PHE A 45 17.59 33.84 -32.60
C PHE A 45 17.79 32.34 -32.82
N VAL A 46 18.76 32.00 -33.68
CA VAL A 46 19.05 30.63 -34.07
C VAL A 46 20.55 30.36 -34.05
N PHE A 47 20.93 29.13 -33.71
CA PHE A 47 22.26 28.59 -33.94
C PHE A 47 22.12 27.44 -34.93
N VAL A 48 22.84 27.52 -36.05
CA VAL A 48 22.79 26.57 -37.16
C VAL A 48 24.16 25.96 -37.33
N TYR A 49 24.25 24.63 -37.31
CA TYR A 49 25.47 23.88 -37.50
C TYR A 49 25.22 22.59 -38.29
N ARG A 50 26.27 21.91 -38.69
CA ARG A 50 26.17 20.59 -39.33
C ARG A 50 26.53 19.49 -38.30
N SER A 51 25.73 18.41 -38.26
CA SER A 51 26.08 17.26 -37.45
C SER A 51 27.40 16.63 -37.88
N ALA A 52 28.01 15.78 -37.01
CA ALA A 52 29.25 15.10 -37.31
C ALA A 52 29.20 14.39 -38.69
N GLY A 53 30.22 14.59 -39.50
CA GLY A 53 30.26 14.09 -40.88
C GLY A 53 30.67 15.16 -41.92
N GLY A 54 31.00 16.38 -41.50
CA GLY A 54 31.50 17.45 -42.37
C GLY A 54 30.47 17.86 -43.42
N ARG A 55 30.83 17.89 -44.72
CA ARG A 55 29.94 18.25 -45.82
C ARG A 55 28.74 17.30 -46.00
N ALA A 56 28.86 16.04 -45.56
CA ALA A 56 27.80 15.03 -45.64
C ALA A 56 26.83 15.11 -44.44
N GLY A 57 27.16 15.84 -43.35
CA GLY A 57 26.35 15.98 -42.18
C GLY A 57 25.06 16.78 -42.39
N SER A 58 23.98 16.42 -41.73
CA SER A 58 22.70 17.14 -41.78
C SER A 58 22.81 18.50 -41.10
N VAL A 59 22.09 19.51 -41.66
CA VAL A 59 22.01 20.84 -41.07
C VAL A 59 21.03 20.82 -39.92
N LYS A 60 21.51 21.11 -38.73
CA LYS A 60 20.70 21.24 -37.52
C LYS A 60 20.54 22.68 -37.07
N ARG A 61 19.40 23.00 -36.47
CA ARG A 61 19.06 24.34 -35.99
C ARG A 61 18.55 24.29 -34.57
N VAL A 62 19.18 25.06 -33.70
CA VAL A 62 18.74 25.28 -32.34
C VAL A 62 18.16 26.68 -32.19
N THR A 63 16.92 26.82 -31.79
CA THR A 63 16.32 28.12 -31.47
C THR A 63 16.76 28.55 -30.07
N ILE A 64 17.31 29.76 -29.97
CA ILE A 64 17.76 30.38 -28.75
C ILE A 64 16.61 31.25 -28.20
N LYS A 65 16.10 30.91 -27.02
CA LYS A 65 15.08 31.70 -26.33
C LYS A 65 15.79 32.82 -25.58
N ALA A 66 15.80 34.02 -26.14
CA ALA A 66 16.35 35.22 -25.52
C ALA A 66 15.56 36.45 -25.97
N ASN A 67 15.34 37.39 -25.07
CA ASN A 67 14.68 38.66 -25.32
C ASN A 67 15.67 39.79 -25.71
N ASN A 68 16.97 39.50 -25.59
CA ASN A 68 18.06 40.45 -25.80
C ASN A 68 19.10 39.82 -26.74
N PRO A 69 19.61 40.54 -27.79
CA PRO A 69 20.66 40.04 -28.65
C PRO A 69 21.97 39.66 -27.95
N ASP A 70 22.32 40.37 -26.88
CA ASP A 70 23.55 40.08 -26.15
C ASP A 70 23.46 38.74 -25.42
N VAL A 71 22.32 38.46 -24.73
CA VAL A 71 22.04 37.15 -24.09
C VAL A 71 21.98 36.03 -25.15
N ALA A 72 21.40 36.34 -26.32
CA ALA A 72 21.37 35.37 -27.45
C ALA A 72 22.79 35.07 -27.96
N TYR A 73 23.63 36.06 -28.02
CA TYR A 73 25.02 35.93 -28.42
C TYR A 73 25.83 35.06 -27.47
N ASP A 74 25.72 35.34 -26.18
CA ASP A 74 26.42 34.54 -25.16
C ASP A 74 26.00 33.06 -25.22
N ARG A 75 24.71 32.82 -25.34
CA ARG A 75 24.19 31.45 -25.51
C ARG A 75 24.64 30.80 -26.84
N ALA A 76 24.73 31.58 -27.92
CA ALA A 76 25.26 31.06 -29.19
C ALA A 76 26.74 30.70 -29.07
N LYS A 77 27.53 31.46 -28.30
CA LYS A 77 28.94 31.18 -28.04
C LYS A 77 29.12 29.87 -27.22
N GLU A 78 28.26 29.65 -26.22
CA GLU A 78 28.24 28.38 -25.49
C GLU A 78 27.91 27.19 -26.41
N LEU A 79 26.86 27.31 -27.24
CA LEU A 79 26.48 26.25 -28.18
C LEU A 79 27.57 25.97 -29.21
N ALA A 80 28.29 27.02 -29.67
CA ALA A 80 29.44 26.85 -30.56
C ALA A 80 30.58 26.13 -29.85
N GLY A 81 30.83 26.44 -28.58
CA GLY A 81 31.82 25.73 -27.76
C GLY A 81 31.48 24.24 -27.57
N GLN A 82 30.24 23.91 -27.26
CA GLN A 82 29.77 22.53 -27.18
C GLN A 82 29.95 21.79 -28.51
N TYR A 83 29.56 22.41 -29.62
CA TYR A 83 29.74 21.83 -30.94
C TYR A 83 31.23 21.56 -31.28
N HIS A 84 32.12 22.50 -30.98
CA HIS A 84 33.57 22.32 -31.18
C HIS A 84 34.17 21.26 -30.25
N ALA A 85 33.58 21.04 -29.09
CA ALA A 85 33.94 19.94 -28.19
C ALA A 85 33.37 18.57 -28.61
N GLY A 86 32.68 18.48 -29.77
CA GLY A 86 32.12 17.24 -30.29
C GLY A 86 30.73 16.88 -29.72
N ILE A 87 30.14 17.75 -28.89
CA ILE A 87 28.80 17.56 -28.32
C ILE A 87 27.77 18.11 -29.31
N ASP A 88 26.72 17.33 -29.62
CA ASP A 88 25.60 17.78 -30.47
C ASP A 88 24.55 18.52 -29.64
N PRO A 89 24.47 19.86 -29.70
CA PRO A 89 23.56 20.63 -28.84
C PRO A 89 22.07 20.34 -29.08
N ALA A 90 21.69 19.86 -30.26
CA ALA A 90 20.30 19.48 -30.54
C ALA A 90 19.97 18.09 -29.97
N ALA A 91 20.91 17.15 -29.99
CA ALA A 91 20.76 15.84 -29.38
C ALA A 91 20.65 15.95 -27.85
N GLU A 92 21.56 16.68 -27.23
CA GLU A 92 21.53 16.91 -25.78
C GLU A 92 20.21 17.55 -25.31
N LYS A 93 19.71 18.53 -26.06
CA LYS A 93 18.41 19.13 -25.75
C LYS A 93 17.23 18.17 -25.95
N ALA A 94 17.30 17.30 -26.97
CA ALA A 94 16.27 16.28 -27.23
C ALA A 94 16.29 15.20 -26.15
N GLU A 95 17.47 14.73 -25.75
CA GLU A 95 17.66 13.78 -24.65
C GLU A 95 17.16 14.35 -23.31
N GLY A 96 17.54 15.58 -22.97
CA GLY A 96 17.05 16.25 -21.76
C GLY A 96 15.53 16.44 -21.75
N LYS A 97 14.91 16.68 -22.94
CA LYS A 97 13.45 16.75 -23.05
C LYS A 97 12.80 15.38 -22.92
N ALA A 98 13.37 14.36 -23.56
CA ALA A 98 12.89 12.98 -23.48
C ALA A 98 13.00 12.43 -22.04
N GLU A 99 14.10 12.75 -21.37
CA GLU A 99 14.30 12.39 -19.97
C GLU A 99 13.30 13.11 -19.05
N ALA A 100 13.07 14.42 -19.26
CA ALA A 100 12.06 15.17 -18.52
C ALA A 100 10.63 14.65 -18.78
N GLU A 101 10.32 14.16 -19.98
CA GLU A 101 9.05 13.51 -20.29
C GLU A 101 8.95 12.11 -19.68
N ARG A 102 10.02 11.32 -19.67
CA ARG A 102 10.10 10.05 -18.95
C ARG A 102 9.89 10.28 -17.46
N GLN A 103 10.55 11.27 -16.87
CA GLN A 103 10.40 11.63 -15.46
C GLN A 103 8.98 12.07 -15.08
N LYS A 104 8.23 12.70 -16.00
CA LYS A 104 6.81 13.04 -15.80
C LYS A 104 5.88 11.83 -15.87
N LYS A 105 6.31 10.72 -16.47
CA LYS A 105 5.53 9.47 -16.60
C LYS A 105 5.79 8.47 -15.47
N VAL A 106 6.73 8.75 -14.56
CA VAL A 106 6.99 7.87 -13.43
C VAL A 106 5.83 7.94 -12.46
N SER A 107 5.21 6.80 -12.22
CA SER A 107 4.10 6.65 -11.28
C SER A 107 4.52 7.05 -9.88
N THR A 108 3.58 7.59 -9.12
CA THR A 108 3.77 7.82 -7.68
C THR A 108 3.58 6.52 -6.90
N VAL A 109 4.03 6.50 -5.66
CA VAL A 109 3.73 5.39 -4.73
C VAL A 109 2.22 5.22 -4.58
N GLY A 110 1.46 6.32 -4.57
CA GLY A 110 0.00 6.31 -4.52
C GLY A 110 -0.62 5.59 -5.72
N ASP A 111 -0.18 5.89 -6.94
CA ASP A 111 -0.67 5.24 -8.16
C ASP A 111 -0.41 3.73 -8.15
N VAL A 112 0.79 3.32 -7.71
CA VAL A 112 1.16 1.90 -7.58
C VAL A 112 0.33 1.20 -6.52
N LEU A 113 0.07 1.85 -5.37
CA LEU A 113 -0.78 1.30 -4.32
C LEU A 113 -2.23 1.13 -4.80
N ASP A 114 -2.76 2.05 -5.60
CA ASP A 114 -4.10 1.93 -6.17
C ASP A 114 -4.20 0.74 -7.12
N SER A 115 -3.22 0.59 -8.02
CA SER A 115 -3.14 -0.56 -8.91
C SER A 115 -3.00 -1.87 -8.13
N PHE A 116 -2.16 -1.92 -7.10
CA PHE A 116 -2.00 -3.08 -6.22
C PHE A 116 -3.31 -3.50 -5.54
N ILE A 117 -4.08 -2.54 -5.01
CA ILE A 117 -5.38 -2.84 -4.40
C ILE A 117 -6.35 -3.38 -5.44
N LYS A 118 -6.45 -2.73 -6.60
CA LYS A 118 -7.41 -3.07 -7.65
C LYS A 118 -7.07 -4.41 -8.31
N ASP A 119 -5.82 -4.56 -8.76
CA ASP A 119 -5.43 -5.60 -9.71
C ASP A 119 -4.83 -6.83 -9.01
N HIS A 120 -4.55 -6.74 -7.69
CA HIS A 120 -4.03 -7.86 -6.91
C HIS A 120 -4.84 -8.13 -5.65
N ALA A 121 -4.95 -7.16 -4.73
CA ALA A 121 -5.51 -7.43 -3.41
C ALA A 121 -6.99 -7.86 -3.48
N LYS A 122 -7.82 -7.20 -4.30
CA LYS A 122 -9.25 -7.52 -4.47
C LYS A 122 -9.49 -8.82 -5.23
N GLU A 123 -8.56 -9.23 -6.09
CA GLU A 123 -8.70 -10.45 -6.87
C GLU A 123 -8.16 -11.69 -6.17
N THR A 124 -7.08 -11.54 -5.39
CA THR A 124 -6.35 -12.70 -4.84
C THR A 124 -6.55 -12.90 -3.35
N LEU A 125 -6.90 -11.84 -2.60
CA LEU A 125 -7.07 -11.93 -1.15
C LEU A 125 -8.54 -12.09 -0.77
N LYS A 126 -8.80 -12.71 0.40
CA LYS A 126 -10.16 -12.76 0.97
C LYS A 126 -10.65 -11.34 1.26
N ASP A 127 -11.94 -11.06 1.03
CA ASP A 127 -12.59 -9.73 1.13
C ASP A 127 -12.19 -8.94 2.38
N LYS A 128 -12.17 -9.58 3.55
CA LYS A 128 -11.76 -8.93 4.80
C LYS A 128 -10.30 -8.45 4.77
N THR A 129 -9.41 -9.20 4.14
CA THR A 129 -7.99 -8.84 4.01
C THR A 129 -7.81 -7.73 2.99
N ALA A 130 -8.48 -7.83 1.85
CA ALA A 130 -8.46 -6.81 0.81
C ALA A 130 -8.99 -5.47 1.34
N SER A 131 -10.12 -5.48 2.06
CA SER A 131 -10.70 -4.28 2.70
C SER A 131 -9.75 -3.66 3.73
N GLU A 132 -9.05 -4.48 4.53
CA GLU A 132 -8.07 -3.97 5.48
C GLU A 132 -6.83 -3.39 4.79
N TYR A 133 -6.37 -3.99 3.69
CA TYR A 133 -5.29 -3.45 2.86
C TYR A 133 -5.68 -2.10 2.25
N GLU A 134 -6.88 -2.01 1.67
CA GLU A 134 -7.43 -0.77 1.12
C GLU A 134 -7.51 0.33 2.20
N ARG A 135 -8.01 0.00 3.39
CA ARG A 135 -8.06 0.93 4.53
C ARG A 135 -6.66 1.43 4.92
N ILE A 136 -5.67 0.54 5.00
CA ILE A 136 -4.28 0.90 5.33
C ILE A 136 -3.69 1.79 4.23
N VAL A 137 -3.92 1.46 2.97
CA VAL A 137 -3.45 2.25 1.84
C VAL A 137 -4.04 3.66 1.90
N ASP A 138 -5.35 3.80 2.01
CA ASP A 138 -6.03 5.09 1.93
C ASP A 138 -5.82 5.97 3.18
N LYS A 139 -5.83 5.36 4.38
CA LYS A 139 -5.77 6.11 5.63
C LYS A 139 -4.36 6.32 6.17
N ILE A 140 -3.39 5.52 5.75
CA ILE A 140 -2.03 5.55 6.31
C ILE A 140 -0.97 5.79 5.25
N LEU A 141 -0.89 4.94 4.21
CA LEU A 141 0.21 4.98 3.25
C LEU A 141 0.12 6.19 2.32
N LYS A 142 -1.00 6.39 1.64
CA LYS A 142 -1.17 7.51 0.71
C LYS A 142 -0.96 8.89 1.35
N PRO A 143 -1.54 9.21 2.53
CA PRO A 143 -1.32 10.51 3.16
C PRO A 143 0.14 10.78 3.53
N LYS A 144 0.93 9.74 3.82
CA LYS A 144 2.31 9.89 4.29
C LYS A 144 3.36 9.83 3.19
N ILE A 145 3.21 8.90 2.26
CA ILE A 145 4.22 8.60 1.24
C ILE A 145 3.66 8.50 -0.18
N GLY A 146 2.34 8.58 -0.37
CA GLY A 146 1.69 8.41 -1.67
C GLY A 146 2.14 9.42 -2.74
N HIS A 147 2.55 10.62 -2.32
CA HIS A 147 3.04 11.69 -3.19
C HIS A 147 4.46 11.46 -3.73
N LEU A 148 5.22 10.54 -3.12
CA LEU A 148 6.58 10.24 -3.56
C LEU A 148 6.56 9.50 -4.90
N ARG A 149 7.57 9.76 -5.73
CA ARG A 149 7.80 8.95 -6.94
C ARG A 149 8.22 7.55 -6.54
N ILE A 150 7.78 6.55 -7.29
CA ILE A 150 8.06 5.15 -6.98
C ILE A 150 9.56 4.83 -7.06
N ASP A 151 10.28 5.45 -7.98
CA ASP A 151 11.73 5.28 -8.16
C ASP A 151 12.58 6.05 -7.12
N ALA A 152 11.96 6.97 -6.38
CA ALA A 152 12.58 7.75 -5.32
C ALA A 152 12.22 7.27 -3.91
N LEU A 153 11.43 6.20 -3.79
CA LEU A 153 11.08 5.64 -2.50
C LEU A 153 12.26 4.89 -1.89
N GLU A 154 12.80 5.41 -0.80
CA GLU A 154 13.94 4.84 -0.09
C GLU A 154 13.54 4.27 1.28
N PRO A 155 14.35 3.34 1.86
CA PRO A 155 14.10 2.81 3.21
C PRO A 155 13.98 3.89 4.29
N LYS A 156 14.65 5.03 4.12
CA LYS A 156 14.54 6.18 5.06
C LYS A 156 13.12 6.74 5.14
N ASN A 157 12.44 6.85 3.99
CA ASN A 157 11.06 7.36 3.94
C ASN A 157 10.09 6.42 4.69
N VAL A 158 10.29 5.10 4.49
CA VAL A 158 9.49 4.08 5.19
C VAL A 158 9.78 4.08 6.70
N ALA A 159 11.05 4.24 7.08
CA ALA A 159 11.45 4.34 8.48
C ALA A 159 10.90 5.60 9.17
N GLU A 160 10.82 6.72 8.46
CA GLU A 160 10.19 7.96 8.95
C GLU A 160 8.69 7.76 9.16
N MET A 161 7.99 7.24 8.17
CA MET A 161 6.57 6.89 8.29
C MET A 161 6.32 5.95 9.48
N TYR A 162 7.15 4.92 9.65
CA TYR A 162 7.04 3.98 10.77
C TYR A 162 7.24 4.67 12.13
N ARG A 163 8.20 5.59 12.24
CA ARG A 163 8.44 6.38 13.47
C ARG A 163 7.28 7.30 13.81
N ASP A 164 6.69 7.93 12.81
CA ASP A 164 5.51 8.80 13.00
C ASP A 164 4.30 8.06 13.57
N LEU A 165 4.21 6.76 13.27
CA LEU A 165 3.12 5.88 13.73
C LEU A 165 3.44 5.17 15.06
N ARG A 166 4.47 5.61 15.80
CA ARG A 166 4.89 4.97 17.07
C ARG A 166 3.81 4.90 18.14
N GLY A 167 2.81 5.78 18.10
CA GLY A 167 1.63 5.74 18.99
C GLY A 167 0.70 4.55 18.72
N THR A 168 0.80 3.94 17.52
CA THR A 168 0.01 2.78 17.10
C THR A 168 0.91 1.71 16.46
N PRO A 169 1.79 1.05 17.23
CA PRO A 169 2.86 0.19 16.70
C PRO A 169 2.35 -0.99 15.87
N THR A 170 1.18 -1.53 16.21
CA THR A 170 0.55 -2.61 15.44
C THR A 170 0.12 -2.14 14.05
N GLN A 171 -0.49 -0.96 13.97
CA GLN A 171 -0.87 -0.35 12.68
C GLN A 171 0.37 0.04 11.87
N ALA A 172 1.39 0.59 12.52
CA ALA A 172 2.65 0.92 11.88
C ALA A 172 3.29 -0.32 11.21
N ALA A 173 3.35 -1.43 11.95
CA ALA A 173 3.88 -2.69 11.42
C ALA A 173 3.01 -3.27 10.31
N ALA A 174 1.68 -3.14 10.40
CA ALA A 174 0.76 -3.56 9.35
C ALA A 174 0.96 -2.72 8.07
N ALA A 175 1.08 -1.40 8.19
CA ALA A 175 1.32 -0.50 7.07
C ALA A 175 2.63 -0.85 6.32
N VAL A 176 3.71 -1.10 7.04
CA VAL A 176 4.99 -1.52 6.43
C VAL A 176 4.84 -2.86 5.70
N ARG A 177 4.11 -3.84 6.26
CA ARG A 177 3.89 -5.13 5.58
C ARG A 177 3.08 -4.98 4.30
N VAL A 178 1.99 -4.18 4.33
CA VAL A 178 1.18 -3.90 3.13
C VAL A 178 2.02 -3.20 2.07
N LEU A 179 2.80 -2.19 2.45
CA LEU A 179 3.72 -1.52 1.56
C LEU A 179 4.76 -2.49 0.98
N SER A 180 5.34 -3.37 1.80
CA SER A 180 6.32 -4.37 1.34
C SER A 180 5.72 -5.32 0.31
N SER A 181 4.48 -5.79 0.53
CA SER A 181 3.76 -6.62 -0.44
C SER A 181 3.51 -5.87 -1.74
N ALA A 182 3.08 -4.60 -1.66
CA ALA A 182 2.84 -3.77 -2.84
C ALA A 182 4.12 -3.49 -3.62
N MET A 183 5.25 -3.26 -2.93
CA MET A 183 6.53 -3.01 -3.59
C MET A 183 7.10 -4.26 -4.28
N SER A 184 6.92 -5.45 -3.70
CA SER A 184 7.29 -6.71 -4.36
C SER A 184 6.42 -6.97 -5.59
N TRP A 185 5.10 -6.81 -5.46
CA TRP A 185 4.18 -6.91 -6.59
C TRP A 185 4.51 -5.90 -7.71
N ALA A 186 4.84 -4.65 -7.34
CA ALA A 186 5.20 -3.62 -8.32
C ALA A 186 6.49 -3.94 -9.09
N GLU A 187 7.43 -4.67 -8.47
CA GLU A 187 8.62 -5.17 -9.16
C GLU A 187 8.29 -6.28 -10.14
N ASP A 188 7.44 -7.24 -9.73
CA ASP A 188 7.00 -8.36 -10.58
C ASP A 188 6.27 -7.89 -11.85
N PHE A 189 5.66 -6.70 -11.82
CA PHE A 189 4.92 -6.08 -12.93
C PHE A 189 5.65 -4.89 -13.58
N ASP A 190 6.96 -4.74 -13.37
CA ASP A 190 7.79 -3.67 -13.94
C ASP A 190 7.28 -2.24 -13.64
N LEU A 191 6.50 -2.06 -12.57
CA LEU A 191 6.00 -0.76 -12.13
C LEU A 191 7.01 0.01 -11.28
N ARG A 192 8.04 -0.66 -10.78
CA ARG A 192 9.21 -0.08 -10.13
C ARG A 192 10.49 -0.71 -10.65
N PRO A 193 11.65 -0.02 -10.56
CA PRO A 193 12.95 -0.62 -10.89
C PRO A 193 13.24 -1.85 -10.01
N ALA A 194 13.86 -2.87 -10.60
CA ALA A 194 14.34 -4.03 -9.86
C ALA A 194 15.38 -3.60 -8.81
N GLY A 195 15.33 -4.23 -7.64
CA GLY A 195 16.25 -3.94 -6.56
C GLY A 195 15.67 -4.23 -5.17
N PRO A 196 16.45 -3.96 -4.11
CA PRO A 196 15.99 -4.23 -2.74
C PRO A 196 14.65 -3.55 -2.45
N ASN A 197 13.75 -4.28 -1.79
CA ASN A 197 12.44 -3.73 -1.42
C ASN A 197 12.62 -2.61 -0.37
N PRO A 198 12.22 -1.36 -0.66
CA PRO A 198 12.43 -0.22 0.24
C PRO A 198 11.65 -0.35 1.55
N ALA A 199 10.60 -1.18 1.58
CA ALA A 199 9.82 -1.45 2.78
C ALA A 199 10.38 -2.63 3.62
N SER A 200 11.49 -3.23 3.22
CA SER A 200 12.19 -4.26 3.99
C SER A 200 13.01 -3.65 5.14
N ILE A 201 12.32 -2.99 6.08
CA ILE A 201 12.93 -2.42 7.27
C ILE A 201 12.75 -3.33 8.48
N ARG A 202 13.69 -3.26 9.45
CA ARG A 202 13.58 -4.01 10.69
C ARG A 202 12.49 -3.43 11.59
N LEU A 203 11.37 -4.15 11.73
CA LEU A 203 10.30 -3.77 12.63
C LEU A 203 10.63 -4.19 14.07
N LYS A 204 10.27 -3.34 15.04
CA LYS A 204 10.34 -3.73 16.45
C LYS A 204 9.31 -4.84 16.70
N GLY A 205 9.75 -5.98 17.18
CA GLY A 205 8.87 -7.11 17.51
C GLY A 205 7.79 -6.68 18.51
N SER A 206 6.56 -7.17 18.32
CA SER A 206 5.53 -7.03 19.35
C SER A 206 5.94 -7.88 20.58
N ARG A 207 5.75 -7.34 21.77
CA ARG A 207 5.92 -8.15 22.99
C ARG A 207 4.93 -9.31 22.96
N ARG A 208 5.41 -10.54 23.20
CA ARG A 208 4.53 -11.68 23.37
C ARG A 208 3.62 -11.43 24.55
N ARG A 209 2.33 -11.67 24.39
CA ARG A 209 1.38 -11.66 25.49
C ARG A 209 1.72 -12.84 26.40
N GLN A 210 1.99 -12.57 27.68
CA GLN A 210 2.40 -13.59 28.65
C GLN A 210 1.29 -13.99 29.62
N ARG A 211 0.13 -13.28 29.57
CA ARG A 211 -1.00 -13.57 30.45
C ARG A 211 -1.67 -14.88 30.08
N LEU A 212 -1.97 -15.69 31.08
CA LEU A 212 -2.87 -16.83 31.00
C LEU A 212 -3.95 -16.67 32.09
N PHE A 213 -5.12 -17.22 31.88
CA PHE A 213 -6.12 -17.34 32.94
C PHE A 213 -5.65 -18.37 33.98
N SER A 214 -5.85 -18.06 35.26
CA SER A 214 -5.78 -19.07 36.31
C SER A 214 -7.07 -19.89 36.32
N ASP A 215 -7.01 -21.11 36.86
CA ASP A 215 -8.21 -21.97 36.98
C ASP A 215 -9.28 -21.34 37.88
N ALA A 216 -8.89 -20.55 38.88
CA ALA A 216 -9.82 -19.76 39.69
C ALA A 216 -10.52 -18.65 38.90
N GLU A 217 -9.84 -18.01 37.98
CA GLU A 217 -10.45 -17.02 37.08
C GLU A 217 -11.44 -17.70 36.14
N VAL A 218 -11.05 -18.83 35.54
CA VAL A 218 -11.95 -19.58 34.63
C VAL A 218 -13.20 -20.05 35.38
N ALA A 219 -13.06 -20.56 36.61
CA ALA A 219 -14.21 -20.95 37.42
C ALA A 219 -15.16 -19.77 37.70
N ARG A 220 -14.63 -18.58 38.02
CA ARG A 220 -15.43 -17.35 38.18
C ARG A 220 -16.12 -16.96 36.89
N LEU A 221 -15.43 -17.01 35.73
CA LEU A 221 -16.02 -16.71 34.44
C LEU A 221 -17.18 -17.66 34.11
N MET A 222 -17.04 -18.95 34.36
CA MET A 222 -18.10 -19.95 34.17
C MET A 222 -19.34 -19.67 35.04
N ASN A 223 -19.13 -19.33 36.33
CA ASN A 223 -20.19 -18.98 37.25
C ASN A 223 -20.92 -17.71 36.78
N VAL A 224 -20.18 -16.68 36.35
CA VAL A 224 -20.76 -15.44 35.83
C VAL A 224 -21.53 -15.67 34.52
N ILE A 225 -21.03 -16.49 33.60
CA ILE A 225 -21.79 -16.87 32.40
C ILE A 225 -23.14 -17.49 32.77
N THR A 226 -23.17 -18.31 33.81
CA THR A 226 -24.39 -18.97 34.32
C THR A 226 -25.35 -17.94 34.92
N ALA A 227 -24.85 -17.02 35.75
CA ALA A 227 -25.65 -15.98 36.39
C ALA A 227 -26.24 -15.00 35.36
N LEU A 228 -25.41 -14.49 34.46
CA LEU A 228 -25.86 -13.56 33.41
C LEU A 228 -26.89 -14.20 32.44
N LEU A 229 -26.76 -15.52 32.19
CA LEU A 229 -27.75 -16.24 31.41
C LEU A 229 -29.09 -16.35 32.15
N ALA A 230 -29.07 -16.62 33.47
CA ALA A 230 -30.27 -16.70 34.31
C ALA A 230 -30.98 -15.33 34.46
N GLU A 231 -30.24 -14.23 34.37
CA GLU A 231 -30.73 -12.86 34.43
C GLU A 231 -31.11 -12.28 33.05
N ASP A 232 -31.13 -13.06 31.99
CA ASP A 232 -31.38 -12.64 30.61
C ASP A 232 -30.39 -11.53 30.09
N LYS A 233 -29.26 -11.34 30.78
CA LYS A 233 -28.22 -10.38 30.40
C LYS A 233 -27.22 -10.93 29.39
N LEU A 234 -27.25 -12.24 29.15
CA LEU A 234 -26.48 -12.94 28.14
C LEU A 234 -27.38 -13.92 27.39
N THR A 235 -27.34 -13.91 26.06
CA THR A 235 -28.17 -14.81 25.26
C THR A 235 -27.68 -16.26 25.36
N LYS A 236 -28.59 -17.23 25.24
CA LYS A 236 -28.25 -18.68 25.23
C LYS A 236 -27.14 -19.01 24.20
N PRO A 237 -27.22 -18.53 22.92
CA PRO A 237 -26.16 -18.81 21.96
C PRO A 237 -24.79 -18.20 22.34
N THR A 238 -24.77 -17.00 22.91
CA THR A 238 -23.53 -16.35 23.37
C THR A 238 -22.91 -17.12 24.55
N ALA A 239 -23.73 -17.51 25.53
CA ALA A 239 -23.28 -18.32 26.67
C ALA A 239 -22.73 -19.67 26.21
N LEU A 240 -23.41 -20.33 25.29
CA LEU A 240 -22.95 -21.59 24.70
C LEU A 240 -21.61 -21.39 23.94
N ALA A 241 -21.49 -20.35 23.11
CA ALA A 241 -20.28 -20.06 22.36
C ALA A 241 -19.08 -19.82 23.28
N LEU A 242 -19.25 -19.04 24.35
CA LEU A 242 -18.19 -18.82 25.33
C LEU A 242 -17.76 -20.13 26.03
N ARG A 243 -18.70 -20.94 26.46
CA ARG A 243 -18.41 -22.26 27.08
C ARG A 243 -17.70 -23.20 26.11
N LEU A 244 -18.10 -23.23 24.85
CA LEU A 244 -17.46 -24.04 23.81
C LEU A 244 -16.02 -23.59 23.55
N LEU A 245 -15.73 -22.26 23.59
CA LEU A 245 -14.35 -21.76 23.48
C LEU A 245 -13.45 -22.34 24.58
N PHE A 246 -13.92 -22.36 25.84
CA PHE A 246 -13.17 -22.95 26.94
C PHE A 246 -13.05 -24.46 26.84
N ALA A 247 -14.10 -25.15 26.35
CA ALA A 247 -14.12 -26.60 26.22
C ALA A 247 -13.28 -27.13 25.05
N THR A 248 -13.01 -26.32 24.00
CA THR A 248 -12.38 -26.80 22.75
C THR A 248 -11.08 -26.10 22.40
N GLY A 249 -10.80 -24.92 22.98
CA GLY A 249 -9.71 -24.06 22.55
C GLY A 249 -9.81 -23.62 21.08
N CYS A 250 -10.97 -23.66 20.46
CA CYS A 250 -11.21 -23.19 19.10
C CYS A 250 -10.99 -21.68 18.99
N ARG A 251 -10.76 -21.16 17.77
CA ARG A 251 -10.80 -19.73 17.52
C ARG A 251 -12.24 -19.22 17.60
N ALA A 252 -12.42 -17.96 18.00
CA ALA A 252 -13.76 -17.35 18.06
C ALA A 252 -14.55 -17.49 16.75
N GLY A 253 -13.90 -17.21 15.61
CA GLY A 253 -14.52 -17.38 14.30
C GLY A 253 -14.90 -18.83 13.95
N GLU A 254 -14.17 -19.82 14.47
CA GLU A 254 -14.51 -21.23 14.30
C GLU A 254 -15.80 -21.58 15.06
N ILE A 255 -15.94 -21.13 16.32
CA ILE A 255 -17.16 -21.35 17.10
C ILE A 255 -18.34 -20.57 16.53
N CYS A 256 -18.14 -19.30 16.14
CA CYS A 256 -19.20 -18.51 15.49
C CYS A 256 -19.69 -19.10 14.17
N GLY A 257 -18.82 -19.79 13.45
CA GLY A 257 -19.14 -20.45 12.17
C GLY A 257 -19.50 -21.94 12.30
N LEU A 258 -19.51 -22.51 13.50
CA LEU A 258 -19.80 -23.95 13.69
C LEU A 258 -21.26 -24.24 13.36
N LYS A 259 -21.47 -25.24 12.51
CA LYS A 259 -22.77 -25.73 12.08
C LYS A 259 -23.08 -27.05 12.73
N TRP A 260 -24.35 -27.36 12.93
CA TRP A 260 -24.78 -28.66 13.42
C TRP A 260 -24.41 -29.79 12.46
N SER A 261 -24.43 -29.53 11.16
CA SER A 261 -23.95 -30.45 10.11
C SER A 261 -22.44 -30.76 10.23
N GLY A 262 -21.69 -29.93 10.93
CA GLY A 262 -20.26 -30.13 11.20
C GLY A 262 -19.98 -30.79 12.57
N VAL A 263 -21.00 -31.13 13.36
CA VAL A 263 -20.84 -31.81 14.65
C VAL A 263 -21.08 -33.29 14.51
N ASP A 264 -20.04 -34.08 14.52
CA ASP A 264 -20.09 -35.54 14.45
C ASP A 264 -19.93 -36.12 15.85
N PHE A 265 -21.06 -36.57 16.43
CA PHE A 265 -21.06 -37.17 17.75
C PHE A 265 -20.53 -38.60 17.75
N ASP A 266 -20.62 -39.33 16.65
CA ASP A 266 -20.23 -40.74 16.55
C ASP A 266 -18.71 -40.85 16.39
N GLU A 267 -18.15 -40.09 15.43
CA GLU A 267 -16.69 -40.00 15.22
C GLU A 267 -15.98 -39.15 16.28
N GLY A 268 -16.73 -38.36 17.06
CA GLY A 268 -16.16 -37.45 18.05
C GLY A 268 -15.38 -36.29 17.46
N LEU A 269 -15.89 -35.69 16.39
CA LEU A 269 -15.23 -34.66 15.62
C LEU A 269 -16.07 -33.40 15.44
N LEU A 270 -15.39 -32.25 15.34
CA LEU A 270 -15.95 -30.98 14.87
C LEU A 270 -15.31 -30.67 13.54
N ARG A 271 -16.12 -30.39 12.51
CA ARG A 271 -15.66 -30.16 11.14
C ARG A 271 -16.09 -28.80 10.60
N TRP A 272 -15.18 -28.15 9.89
CA TRP A 272 -15.41 -26.91 9.14
C TRP A 272 -14.92 -27.12 7.72
N PRO A 273 -15.84 -27.24 6.74
CA PRO A 273 -15.46 -27.54 5.36
C PRO A 273 -14.65 -26.41 4.70
N ASP A 274 -14.90 -25.15 5.09
CA ASP A 274 -14.22 -23.99 4.54
C ASP A 274 -13.76 -23.04 5.65
N THR A 275 -12.46 -23.04 5.93
CA THR A 275 -11.81 -22.09 6.84
C THR A 275 -10.78 -21.24 6.09
N LYS A 276 -10.11 -20.32 6.81
CA LYS A 276 -9.00 -19.53 6.25
C LYS A 276 -7.89 -20.43 5.66
N THR A 277 -7.74 -21.65 6.17
CA THR A 277 -6.67 -22.58 5.80
C THR A 277 -7.21 -23.84 5.10
N GLY A 278 -8.44 -23.81 4.59
CA GLY A 278 -9.12 -24.95 3.97
C GLY A 278 -9.95 -25.76 4.97
N PHE A 279 -10.12 -27.06 4.69
CA PHE A 279 -10.83 -27.98 5.56
C PHE A 279 -10.14 -28.07 6.94
N LEU A 280 -10.94 -28.00 7.98
CA LEU A 280 -10.45 -28.08 9.37
C LEU A 280 -11.29 -29.11 10.13
N GLU A 281 -10.61 -29.97 10.87
CA GLU A 281 -11.20 -30.96 11.76
C GLU A 281 -10.54 -30.86 13.14
N LYS A 282 -11.32 -31.03 14.21
CA LYS A 282 -10.84 -31.02 15.59
C LYS A 282 -11.59 -32.06 16.43
N PRO A 283 -10.95 -32.61 17.47
CA PRO A 283 -11.63 -33.51 18.40
C PRO A 283 -12.79 -32.79 19.11
N LEU A 284 -13.90 -33.50 19.26
CA LEU A 284 -15.02 -33.11 20.10
C LEU A 284 -14.69 -33.60 21.53
N THR A 285 -14.23 -32.67 22.39
CA THR A 285 -13.95 -32.97 23.80
C THR A 285 -15.20 -33.40 24.56
N ASP A 286 -15.06 -34.12 25.69
CA ASP A 286 -16.21 -34.57 26.46
C ASP A 286 -17.03 -33.40 27.01
N ASP A 287 -16.37 -32.32 27.46
CA ASP A 287 -17.06 -31.09 27.89
C ASP A 287 -17.87 -30.44 26.75
N ALA A 288 -17.30 -30.34 25.56
CA ALA A 288 -17.99 -29.79 24.39
C ALA A 288 -19.15 -30.70 23.96
N ARG A 289 -18.96 -32.02 24.04
CA ARG A 289 -20.01 -33.01 23.74
C ARG A 289 -21.19 -32.84 24.72
N ALA A 290 -20.93 -32.69 26.02
CA ALA A 290 -21.94 -32.46 27.03
C ALA A 290 -22.72 -31.17 26.82
N LEU A 291 -22.02 -30.09 26.47
CA LEU A 291 -22.63 -28.78 26.14
C LEU A 291 -23.53 -28.87 24.89
N LEU A 292 -23.04 -29.49 23.81
CA LEU A 292 -23.76 -29.61 22.56
C LEU A 292 -24.99 -30.51 22.65
N LYS A 293 -24.93 -31.60 23.44
CA LYS A 293 -26.10 -32.47 23.69
C LYS A 293 -27.22 -31.77 24.43
N LYS A 294 -26.89 -30.76 25.30
CA LYS A 294 -27.86 -29.94 26.06
C LYS A 294 -28.31 -28.70 25.30
N ALA A 295 -27.64 -28.36 24.19
CA ALA A 295 -27.96 -27.16 23.45
C ALA A 295 -29.26 -27.31 22.66
N GLU A 296 -30.09 -26.25 22.67
CA GLU A 296 -31.32 -26.15 21.92
C GLU A 296 -31.01 -26.02 20.42
N ARG A 297 -31.60 -26.88 19.59
CA ARG A 297 -31.54 -26.78 18.14
C ARG A 297 -32.76 -26.04 17.62
N ILE A 298 -32.52 -24.97 16.89
CA ILE A 298 -33.59 -24.16 16.28
C ILE A 298 -33.91 -24.76 14.90
N VAL A 299 -35.16 -25.08 14.67
CA VAL A 299 -35.60 -25.66 13.39
C VAL A 299 -35.28 -24.72 12.23
N GLY A 300 -34.64 -25.23 11.20
CA GLY A 300 -34.23 -24.46 10.02
C GLY A 300 -32.94 -23.63 10.19
N VAL A 301 -32.26 -23.72 11.34
CA VAL A 301 -31.02 -23.01 11.60
C VAL A 301 -29.88 -24.00 11.83
N ASP A 302 -28.92 -24.05 10.92
CA ASP A 302 -27.79 -24.97 11.00
C ASP A 302 -26.64 -24.46 11.91
N PHE A 303 -26.62 -23.17 12.29
CA PHE A 303 -25.59 -22.67 13.22
C PHE A 303 -25.81 -23.15 14.65
N VAL A 304 -24.73 -23.64 15.29
CA VAL A 304 -24.76 -24.05 16.70
C VAL A 304 -25.00 -22.87 17.62
N CYS A 305 -24.38 -21.73 17.30
CA CYS A 305 -24.49 -20.48 18.07
C CYS A 305 -24.96 -19.37 17.14
N PRO A 306 -26.25 -19.31 16.77
CA PRO A 306 -26.73 -18.28 15.85
C PRO A 306 -26.81 -16.90 16.51
N SER A 307 -26.74 -15.85 15.66
CA SER A 307 -27.09 -14.48 16.05
C SER A 307 -28.61 -14.35 16.30
N PRO A 308 -29.09 -13.23 16.89
CA PRO A 308 -30.53 -13.00 17.06
C PRO A 308 -31.35 -13.09 15.77
N GLY A 309 -30.76 -12.85 14.61
CA GLY A 309 -31.40 -13.01 13.30
C GLY A 309 -31.21 -14.39 12.67
N PHE A 310 -30.87 -15.41 13.44
CA PHE A 310 -30.64 -16.81 13.00
C PHE A 310 -29.55 -16.99 11.94
N LYS A 311 -28.68 -16.00 11.80
CA LYS A 311 -27.51 -16.04 10.92
C LYS A 311 -26.26 -16.41 11.73
N GLN A 312 -25.14 -16.56 11.03
CA GLN A 312 -23.85 -16.71 11.68
C GLN A 312 -23.60 -15.57 12.69
N MET A 313 -23.20 -15.92 13.92
CA MET A 313 -22.80 -14.96 14.93
C MET A 313 -21.54 -14.23 14.47
N ARG A 314 -21.52 -12.91 14.61
CA ARG A 314 -20.32 -12.11 14.38
C ARG A 314 -19.41 -12.20 15.59
N VAL A 315 -18.09 -12.23 15.33
CA VAL A 315 -17.08 -12.34 16.40
C VAL A 315 -17.14 -11.14 17.34
N GLU A 316 -17.41 -9.95 16.82
CA GLU A 316 -17.55 -8.72 17.61
C GLU A 316 -18.71 -8.78 18.62
N PHE A 317 -19.78 -9.51 18.28
CA PHE A 317 -20.89 -9.73 19.20
C PHE A 317 -20.49 -10.67 20.34
N LEU A 318 -19.72 -11.71 20.04
CA LEU A 318 -19.20 -12.63 21.04
C LEU A 318 -18.14 -11.95 21.93
N GLU A 319 -17.30 -11.07 21.38
CA GLU A 319 -16.36 -10.24 22.14
C GLU A 319 -17.07 -9.34 23.14
N ALA A 320 -18.14 -8.64 22.73
CA ALA A 320 -18.93 -7.80 23.63
C ALA A 320 -19.56 -8.62 24.76
N GLY A 321 -20.02 -9.84 24.46
CA GLY A 321 -20.52 -10.78 25.50
C GLY A 321 -19.42 -11.18 26.47
N PHE A 322 -18.23 -11.45 25.97
CA PHE A 322 -17.08 -11.82 26.79
C PHE A 322 -16.59 -10.66 27.68
N GLU A 323 -16.52 -9.46 27.16
CA GLU A 323 -16.16 -8.26 27.94
C GLU A 323 -17.12 -8.05 29.12
N ARG A 324 -18.43 -8.26 28.90
CA ARG A 324 -19.43 -8.20 29.99
C ARG A 324 -19.14 -9.26 31.06
N VAL A 325 -18.87 -10.50 30.63
CA VAL A 325 -18.55 -11.60 31.57
C VAL A 325 -17.26 -11.29 32.36
N MET A 326 -16.22 -10.80 31.70
CA MET A 326 -14.97 -10.39 32.34
C MET A 326 -15.19 -9.30 33.40
N LYS A 327 -15.98 -8.29 33.09
CA LYS A 327 -16.31 -7.18 33.98
C LYS A 327 -17.03 -7.66 35.24
N GLU A 328 -18.08 -8.47 35.08
CA GLU A 328 -18.85 -9.00 36.20
C GLU A 328 -18.03 -10.00 37.05
N ALA A 329 -17.16 -10.78 36.40
CA ALA A 329 -16.26 -11.70 37.12
C ALA A 329 -15.12 -10.98 37.84
N LYS A 330 -15.00 -9.65 37.70
CA LYS A 330 -13.89 -8.85 38.24
C LYS A 330 -12.52 -9.43 37.83
N VAL A 331 -12.46 -9.99 36.64
CA VAL A 331 -11.19 -10.43 36.04
C VAL A 331 -10.63 -9.22 35.33
N THR A 332 -9.43 -8.79 35.73
CA THR A 332 -8.84 -7.54 35.21
C THR A 332 -8.74 -7.62 33.69
N ALA A 333 -9.51 -6.78 33.03
CA ALA A 333 -9.40 -6.54 31.59
C ALA A 333 -8.16 -5.67 31.37
N ASP A 334 -6.99 -6.29 31.29
CA ASP A 334 -5.85 -5.63 30.69
C ASP A 334 -6.02 -5.69 29.15
N GLU A 335 -5.26 -4.89 28.40
CA GLU A 335 -5.28 -4.84 26.93
C GLU A 335 -5.07 -6.21 26.25
N ASN A 336 -4.80 -7.26 27.04
CA ASN A 336 -4.49 -8.61 26.59
C ASN A 336 -5.63 -9.61 26.83
N ALA A 337 -6.69 -9.24 27.55
CA ALA A 337 -7.82 -10.12 27.88
C ALA A 337 -8.81 -10.21 26.70
N THR A 338 -8.44 -10.90 25.65
CA THR A 338 -9.27 -11.15 24.45
C THR A 338 -9.72 -12.61 24.41
N LEU A 339 -10.71 -12.94 23.60
CA LEU A 339 -11.15 -14.32 23.34
C LEU A 339 -9.98 -15.26 22.95
N HIS A 340 -8.91 -14.71 22.36
CA HIS A 340 -7.73 -15.49 22.03
C HIS A 340 -6.96 -16.00 23.26
N LEU A 341 -7.10 -15.32 24.41
CA LEU A 341 -6.52 -15.77 25.67
C LEU A 341 -7.12 -17.09 26.16
N ILE A 342 -8.42 -17.34 25.90
CA ILE A 342 -9.08 -18.63 26.19
C ILE A 342 -8.34 -19.76 25.48
N ARG A 343 -8.03 -19.58 24.21
CA ARG A 343 -7.29 -20.58 23.43
C ARG A 343 -5.87 -20.80 23.96
N HIS A 344 -5.18 -19.74 24.39
CA HIS A 344 -3.86 -19.87 25.01
C HIS A 344 -3.95 -20.68 26.32
N TRP A 345 -4.91 -20.36 27.18
CA TRP A 345 -5.16 -21.11 28.40
C TRP A 345 -5.42 -22.61 28.13
N PHE A 346 -6.35 -22.91 27.22
CA PHE A 346 -6.70 -24.28 26.82
C PHE A 346 -5.48 -25.04 26.29
N SER A 347 -4.70 -24.43 25.40
CA SER A 347 -3.51 -25.08 24.84
C SER A 347 -2.44 -25.37 25.92
N THR A 348 -2.24 -24.45 26.85
CA THR A 348 -1.26 -24.65 27.97
C THR A 348 -1.72 -25.75 28.92
N LYS A 349 -3.01 -25.76 29.29
CA LYS A 349 -3.57 -26.78 30.18
C LYS A 349 -3.47 -28.18 29.58
N THR A 350 -3.85 -28.35 28.32
CA THR A 350 -3.75 -29.66 27.63
C THR A 350 -2.32 -30.16 27.48
N TYR A 351 -1.32 -29.28 27.53
CA TYR A 351 0.08 -29.66 27.47
C TYR A 351 0.61 -30.12 28.86
N THR A 352 0.16 -29.42 29.92
CA THR A 352 0.58 -29.75 31.31
C THR A 352 -0.06 -31.04 31.81
N ASP A 353 -1.30 -31.35 31.41
CA ASP A 353 -2.01 -32.58 31.83
C ASP A 353 -1.48 -33.85 31.10
N LYS A 354 -0.59 -33.72 30.12
CA LYS A 354 0.05 -34.82 29.40
C LYS A 354 1.51 -35.05 29.78
N SER A 355 2.05 -34.24 30.68
CA SER A 355 3.41 -34.37 31.24
C SER A 355 3.38 -34.95 32.64
#